data_6d495a1ebb575bfe431c7c61a39b044a
#
_entry.id   6d495a1ebb575bfe431c7c61a39b044a
#
_cell.length_a   1.000
_cell.length_b   1.000
_cell.length_c   1.000
_cell.angle_alpha   90.00
_cell.angle_beta   90.00
_cell.angle_gamma   90.00
#
_symmetry.space_group_name_H-M   'P 1'
#
loop_
_entity.id
_entity.type
_entity.pdbx_description
1 polymer ?
#
loop_
_entity_poly.entity_id
_entity_poly.type
_entity_poly.pdbx_seq_one_letter_code
_entity_poly.pdbx_strand_id
1 'polypeptide(L)'
;MKYSFKNGSHLQAGAVLRNMYYKDEVEDKDRIVTGWGASLSGIWQFAENTSLCFQGVYGKGISNYIQDISGSGLDLVPSATAEGKLKAFNAWGGYIGFSHNWSKVLTSNIMYSYARVLDRYGMPATSYKYAQYAAANLFWDFSEYGSCAIEYVFGRRNDFNKDYGNASRINTMIQYRF
;
A
#
# COMPACT_ATOMS: atom_id res chain seq x y z
N MET A 1 -12.50 12.94 -5.25
CA MET A 1 -12.73 14.32 -4.78
C MET A 1 -11.47 14.79 -4.06
N LYS A 2 -10.99 16.02 -4.34
CA LYS A 2 -9.81 16.62 -3.69
C LYS A 2 -10.19 17.98 -3.11
N TYR A 3 -9.77 18.24 -1.88
CA TYR A 3 -9.87 19.53 -1.21
C TYR A 3 -8.48 20.03 -0.86
N SER A 4 -8.16 21.28 -1.24
CA SER A 4 -6.85 21.92 -1.00
C SER A 4 -7.00 23.08 -0.04
N PHE A 5 -6.11 23.16 0.94
CA PHE A 5 -6.03 24.23 1.94
C PHE A 5 -5.05 25.31 1.49
N LYS A 6 -5.17 26.51 2.05
CA LYS A 6 -4.30 27.65 1.70
C LYS A 6 -2.83 27.45 2.08
N ASN A 7 -2.55 26.60 3.07
CA ASN A 7 -1.18 26.29 3.52
C ASN A 7 -0.46 25.22 2.70
N GLY A 8 -1.01 24.82 1.54
CA GLY A 8 -0.45 23.75 0.70
C GLY A 8 -0.89 22.32 1.09
N SER A 9 -1.59 22.17 2.22
CA SER A 9 -2.18 20.86 2.60
C SER A 9 -3.31 20.49 1.66
N HIS A 10 -3.56 19.19 1.51
CA HIS A 10 -4.76 18.71 0.81
C HIS A 10 -5.23 17.37 1.33
N LEU A 11 -6.51 17.11 1.15
CA LEU A 11 -7.16 15.82 1.38
C LEU A 11 -7.79 15.33 0.08
N GLN A 12 -7.72 14.04 -0.16
CA GLN A 12 -8.34 13.40 -1.31
C GLN A 12 -9.07 12.14 -0.88
N ALA A 13 -10.35 12.02 -1.25
CA ALA A 13 -11.14 10.82 -1.09
C ALA A 13 -11.44 10.19 -2.46
N GLY A 14 -11.42 8.88 -2.51
CA GLY A 14 -11.75 8.08 -3.68
C GLY A 14 -12.58 6.86 -3.31
N ALA A 15 -13.37 6.37 -4.27
CA ALA A 15 -14.09 5.13 -4.15
C ALA A 15 -14.07 4.38 -5.48
N VAL A 16 -14.20 3.06 -5.42
CA VAL A 16 -14.28 2.18 -6.58
C VAL A 16 -15.38 1.14 -6.36
N LEU A 17 -16.12 0.87 -7.43
CA LEU A 17 -17.02 -0.28 -7.55
C LEU A 17 -16.54 -1.11 -8.75
N ARG A 18 -16.47 -2.42 -8.61
CA ARG A 18 -16.05 -3.31 -9.69
C ARG A 18 -16.84 -4.62 -9.67
N ASN A 19 -17.11 -5.15 -10.86
CA ASN A 19 -17.64 -6.48 -11.03
C ASN A 19 -16.52 -7.41 -11.51
N MET A 20 -16.37 -8.53 -10.82
CA MET A 20 -15.39 -9.56 -11.11
C MET A 20 -16.12 -10.80 -11.58
N TYR A 21 -15.74 -11.29 -12.75
CA TYR A 21 -16.35 -12.44 -13.41
C TYR A 21 -15.48 -13.67 -13.20
N TYR A 22 -16.11 -14.80 -12.91
CA TYR A 22 -15.43 -16.10 -12.87
C TYR A 22 -16.38 -17.20 -13.30
N LYS A 23 -15.83 -18.32 -13.73
CA LYS A 23 -16.57 -19.51 -14.03
C LYS A 23 -16.62 -20.43 -12.80
N ASP A 24 -17.81 -20.79 -12.35
CA ASP A 24 -18.03 -21.82 -11.33
C ASP A 24 -17.96 -23.18 -12.04
N GLU A 25 -16.84 -23.87 -11.88
CA GLU A 25 -16.59 -25.16 -12.57
C GLU A 25 -17.45 -26.30 -12.02
N VAL A 26 -17.99 -26.17 -10.80
CA VAL A 26 -18.84 -27.19 -10.17
C VAL A 26 -20.25 -27.15 -10.77
N GLU A 27 -20.81 -25.95 -10.94
CA GLU A 27 -22.15 -25.75 -11.49
C GLU A 27 -22.13 -25.44 -13.00
N ASP A 28 -20.92 -25.31 -13.61
CA ASP A 28 -20.69 -24.88 -15.03
C ASP A 28 -21.43 -23.58 -15.37
N LYS A 29 -21.35 -22.59 -14.46
CA LYS A 29 -22.04 -21.31 -14.61
C LYS A 29 -21.10 -20.12 -14.45
N ASP A 30 -21.36 -19.10 -15.22
CA ASP A 30 -20.72 -17.80 -15.04
C ASP A 30 -21.29 -17.09 -13.80
N ARG A 31 -20.39 -16.54 -13.00
CA ARG A 31 -20.71 -15.84 -11.75
C ARG A 31 -20.13 -14.45 -11.76
N ILE A 32 -20.80 -13.56 -11.05
CA ILE A 32 -20.35 -12.18 -10.82
C ILE A 32 -20.26 -11.97 -9.32
N VAL A 33 -19.13 -11.38 -8.89
CA VAL A 33 -18.93 -10.90 -7.52
C VAL A 33 -18.62 -9.41 -7.57
N THR A 34 -19.42 -8.61 -6.88
CA THR A 34 -19.16 -7.17 -6.76
C THR A 34 -18.17 -6.89 -5.64
N GLY A 35 -17.11 -6.17 -5.98
CA GLY A 35 -16.16 -5.59 -5.06
C GLY A 35 -16.37 -4.09 -4.92
N TRP A 36 -15.90 -3.52 -3.82
CA TRP A 36 -15.89 -2.09 -3.57
C TRP A 36 -14.69 -1.67 -2.74
N GLY A 37 -14.31 -0.43 -2.83
CA GLY A 37 -13.25 0.14 -2.01
C GLY A 37 -13.41 1.63 -1.82
N ALA A 38 -12.86 2.12 -0.72
CA ALA A 38 -12.76 3.53 -0.42
C ALA A 38 -11.33 3.86 0.01
N SER A 39 -10.87 5.05 -0.34
CA SER A 39 -9.55 5.54 0.03
C SER A 39 -9.62 6.98 0.51
N LEU A 40 -8.74 7.28 1.47
CA LEU A 40 -8.46 8.64 1.91
C LEU A 40 -6.96 8.84 1.88
N SER A 41 -6.52 9.93 1.27
CA SER A 41 -5.10 10.30 1.20
C SER A 41 -4.93 11.80 1.35
N GLY A 42 -3.72 12.23 1.66
CA GLY A 42 -3.44 13.64 1.75
C GLY A 42 -1.99 13.96 2.07
N ILE A 43 -1.72 15.26 2.01
CA ILE A 43 -0.50 15.87 2.52
C ILE A 43 -0.92 16.94 3.52
N TRP A 44 -0.32 16.91 4.69
CA TRP A 44 -0.50 17.91 5.73
C TRP A 44 0.80 18.68 5.95
N GLN A 45 0.78 19.96 5.64
CA GLN A 45 1.92 20.84 5.80
C GLN A 45 1.88 21.44 7.21
N PHE A 46 2.79 21.03 8.10
CA PHE A 46 2.89 21.52 9.47
C PHE A 46 3.66 22.83 9.55
N ALA A 47 4.72 22.94 8.73
CA ALA A 47 5.56 24.12 8.60
C ALA A 47 6.07 24.17 7.15
N GLU A 48 6.72 25.27 6.76
CA GLU A 48 7.27 25.44 5.41
C GLU A 48 8.24 24.31 5.01
N ASN A 49 8.95 23.76 5.99
CA ASN A 49 9.96 22.73 5.79
C ASN A 49 9.52 21.31 6.24
N THR A 50 8.25 21.12 6.66
CA THR A 50 7.83 19.87 7.29
C THR A 50 6.44 19.45 6.84
N SER A 51 6.32 18.24 6.32
CA SER A 51 5.05 17.69 5.87
C SER A 51 4.85 16.24 6.28
N LEU A 52 3.59 15.86 6.41
CA LEU A 52 3.11 14.50 6.58
C LEU A 52 2.32 14.10 5.34
N CYS A 53 2.66 12.98 4.73
CA CYS A 53 1.83 12.34 3.71
C CYS A 53 1.20 11.08 4.28
N PHE A 54 -0.01 10.77 3.86
CA PHE A 54 -0.71 9.57 4.30
C PHE A 54 -1.69 9.08 3.24
N GLN A 55 -1.93 7.78 3.28
CA GLN A 55 -3.01 7.14 2.53
C GLN A 55 -3.53 5.95 3.31
N GLY A 56 -4.84 5.78 3.32
CA GLY A 56 -5.53 4.58 3.76
C GLY A 56 -6.49 4.11 2.69
N VAL A 57 -6.62 2.81 2.51
CA VAL A 57 -7.58 2.15 1.64
C VAL A 57 -8.20 0.97 2.35
N TYR A 58 -9.51 0.82 2.22
CA TYR A 58 -10.26 -0.31 2.76
C TYR A 58 -11.32 -0.75 1.75
N GLY A 59 -11.55 -2.05 1.65
CA GLY A 59 -12.61 -2.56 0.83
C GLY A 59 -12.61 -4.07 0.65
N LYS A 60 -13.39 -4.52 -0.31
CA LYS A 60 -13.64 -5.92 -0.61
C LYS A 60 -13.38 -6.17 -2.10
N GLY A 61 -12.50 -7.15 -2.42
CA GLY A 61 -12.09 -7.42 -3.80
C GLY A 61 -11.25 -6.28 -4.40
N ILE A 62 -10.34 -5.71 -3.61
CA ILE A 62 -9.51 -4.55 -3.96
C ILE A 62 -8.01 -4.81 -3.82
N SER A 63 -7.58 -6.06 -3.77
CA SER A 63 -6.16 -6.38 -3.56
C SER A 63 -5.26 -5.75 -4.62
N ASN A 64 -5.72 -5.66 -5.87
CA ASN A 64 -4.97 -5.01 -6.95
C ASN A 64 -4.78 -3.50 -6.78
N TYR A 65 -5.48 -2.85 -5.86
CA TYR A 65 -5.30 -1.44 -5.50
C TYR A 65 -4.40 -1.22 -4.28
N ILE A 66 -3.91 -2.32 -3.68
CA ILE A 66 -2.96 -2.30 -2.57
C ILE A 66 -1.65 -2.89 -3.10
N GLN A 67 -0.65 -2.05 -3.30
CA GLN A 67 0.59 -2.41 -4.00
C GLN A 67 1.26 -3.67 -3.45
N ASP A 68 1.27 -3.84 -2.13
CA ASP A 68 1.94 -4.95 -1.44
C ASP A 68 1.32 -6.33 -1.75
N ILE A 69 0.05 -6.37 -2.10
CA ILE A 69 -0.70 -7.59 -2.44
C ILE A 69 -1.24 -7.60 -3.87
N SER A 70 -0.90 -6.60 -4.66
CA SER A 70 -1.26 -6.54 -6.08
C SER A 70 -0.64 -7.72 -6.83
N GLY A 71 -1.42 -8.32 -7.73
CA GLY A 71 -0.99 -9.50 -8.50
C GLY A 71 -1.00 -10.82 -7.73
N SER A 72 -1.36 -10.84 -6.43
CA SER A 72 -1.40 -12.06 -5.61
C SER A 72 -2.67 -12.89 -5.78
N GLY A 73 -3.60 -12.50 -6.67
CA GLY A 73 -4.88 -13.19 -6.88
C GLY A 73 -5.87 -13.06 -5.72
N LEU A 74 -5.66 -12.12 -4.80
CA LEU A 74 -6.44 -11.95 -3.58
C LEU A 74 -7.69 -11.07 -3.74
N ASP A 75 -8.13 -10.79 -4.96
CA ASP A 75 -9.41 -10.10 -5.21
C ASP A 75 -10.60 -11.03 -4.96
N LEU A 76 -10.49 -12.26 -5.46
CA LEU A 76 -11.46 -13.34 -5.25
C LEU A 76 -10.75 -14.53 -4.64
N VAL A 77 -11.33 -15.10 -3.59
CA VAL A 77 -10.79 -16.27 -2.89
C VAL A 77 -11.84 -17.34 -2.74
N PRO A 78 -11.44 -18.63 -2.66
CA PRO A 78 -12.38 -19.74 -2.46
C PRO A 78 -13.25 -19.53 -1.22
N SER A 79 -14.54 -19.83 -1.34
CA SER A 79 -15.45 -19.84 -0.20
C SER A 79 -15.15 -21.03 0.71
N ALA A 80 -15.07 -20.79 2.02
CA ALA A 80 -14.93 -21.89 3.00
C ALA A 80 -16.21 -22.73 3.17
N THR A 81 -17.36 -22.25 2.68
CA THR A 81 -18.68 -22.84 2.95
C THR A 81 -19.42 -23.35 1.70
N ALA A 82 -18.90 -23.06 0.51
CA ALA A 82 -19.54 -23.44 -0.75
C ALA A 82 -18.47 -23.77 -1.79
N GLU A 83 -18.41 -25.03 -2.18
CA GLU A 83 -17.51 -25.53 -3.22
C GLU A 83 -17.76 -24.82 -4.56
N GLY A 84 -16.70 -24.57 -5.32
CA GLY A 84 -16.77 -23.88 -6.61
C GLY A 84 -17.05 -22.38 -6.53
N LYS A 85 -17.43 -21.85 -5.37
CA LYS A 85 -17.77 -20.42 -5.22
C LYS A 85 -16.59 -19.58 -4.73
N LEU A 86 -16.43 -18.43 -5.37
CA LEU A 86 -15.47 -17.42 -4.97
C LEU A 86 -16.16 -16.28 -4.21
N LYS A 87 -15.43 -15.68 -3.27
CA LYS A 87 -15.87 -14.51 -2.51
C LYS A 87 -14.85 -13.38 -2.69
N ALA A 88 -15.37 -12.17 -2.79
CA ALA A 88 -14.53 -10.99 -2.73
C ALA A 88 -13.90 -10.85 -1.34
N PHE A 89 -12.61 -10.55 -1.31
CA PHE A 89 -11.76 -10.61 -0.13
C PHE A 89 -11.66 -9.24 0.54
N ASN A 90 -11.81 -9.21 1.88
CA ASN A 90 -11.66 -7.97 2.64
C ASN A 90 -10.17 -7.67 2.86
N ALA A 91 -9.74 -6.50 2.45
CA ALA A 91 -8.38 -6.02 2.65
C ALA A 91 -8.36 -4.54 3.01
N TRP A 92 -7.32 -4.15 3.73
CA TRP A 92 -6.99 -2.76 3.94
C TRP A 92 -5.48 -2.56 3.91
N GLY A 93 -5.07 -1.37 3.60
CA GLY A 93 -3.69 -0.98 3.62
C GLY A 93 -3.55 0.53 3.73
N GLY A 94 -2.36 0.97 4.05
CA GLY A 94 -2.07 2.39 4.12
C GLY A 94 -0.63 2.67 4.47
N TYR A 95 -0.27 3.92 4.35
CA TYR A 95 1.03 4.41 4.78
C TYR A 95 0.93 5.78 5.42
N ILE A 96 1.93 6.10 6.21
CA ILE A 96 2.21 7.42 6.76
C ILE A 96 3.68 7.72 6.50
N GLY A 97 3.96 8.92 6.00
CA GLY A 97 5.31 9.39 5.70
C GLY A 97 5.50 10.79 6.23
N PHE A 98 6.65 11.03 6.83
CA PHE A 98 7.08 12.32 7.35
C PHE A 98 8.28 12.80 6.56
N SER A 99 8.23 14.03 6.04
CA SER A 99 9.29 14.68 5.29
C SER A 99 9.73 15.95 5.99
N HIS A 100 11.04 16.14 6.13
CA HIS A 100 11.63 17.32 6.74
C HIS A 100 12.82 17.83 5.93
N ASN A 101 12.77 19.11 5.56
CA ASN A 101 13.87 19.83 4.92
C ASN A 101 14.71 20.51 6.01
N TRP A 102 15.87 19.94 6.32
CA TRP A 102 16.83 20.50 7.29
C TRP A 102 17.47 21.79 6.79
N SER A 103 17.65 21.85 5.47
CA SER A 103 18.19 23.03 4.78
C SER A 103 17.70 23.02 3.31
N LYS A 104 18.19 23.96 2.51
CA LYS A 104 17.90 24.00 1.06
C LYS A 104 18.49 22.80 0.29
N VAL A 105 19.46 22.11 0.89
CA VAL A 105 20.21 21.02 0.23
C VAL A 105 20.10 19.68 0.96
N LEU A 106 19.44 19.63 2.11
CA LEU A 106 19.35 18.40 2.92
C LEU A 106 17.91 18.11 3.30
N THR A 107 17.40 16.95 2.88
CA THR A 107 16.04 16.47 3.15
C THR A 107 16.07 15.04 3.68
N SER A 108 15.26 14.76 4.67
CA SER A 108 15.03 13.39 5.15
C SER A 108 13.56 13.01 5.11
N ASN A 109 13.30 11.73 4.87
CA ASN A 109 11.97 11.16 4.94
C ASN A 109 12.00 9.89 5.77
N ILE A 110 10.92 9.67 6.53
CA ILE A 110 10.64 8.44 7.23
C ILE A 110 9.24 8.00 6.81
N MET A 111 9.09 6.73 6.47
CA MET A 111 7.81 6.17 6.06
C MET A 111 7.56 4.83 6.75
N TYR A 112 6.29 4.59 7.10
CA TYR A 112 5.79 3.30 7.53
C TYR A 112 4.53 2.95 6.75
N SER A 113 4.45 1.72 6.29
CA SER A 113 3.25 1.19 5.64
C SER A 113 2.84 -0.17 6.21
N TYR A 114 1.56 -0.46 6.07
CA TYR A 114 0.94 -1.70 6.53
C TYR A 114 -0.14 -2.11 5.54
N ALA A 115 -0.17 -3.39 5.18
CA ALA A 115 -1.23 -3.99 4.38
C ALA A 115 -1.69 -5.30 5.01
N ARG A 116 -3.00 -5.53 5.06
CA ARG A 116 -3.59 -6.71 5.70
C ARG A 116 -4.81 -7.20 4.96
N VAL A 117 -4.93 -8.51 4.90
CA VAL A 117 -6.16 -9.23 4.56
C VAL A 117 -6.84 -9.70 5.84
N LEU A 118 -8.17 -9.54 5.93
CA LEU A 118 -8.87 -9.69 7.21
C LEU A 118 -9.26 -11.13 7.50
N ASP A 119 -9.60 -11.90 6.46
CA ASP A 119 -10.10 -13.26 6.60
C ASP A 119 -9.24 -14.23 5.79
N ARG A 120 -9.22 -15.49 6.20
CA ARG A 120 -8.53 -16.54 5.46
C ARG A 120 -9.45 -17.23 4.44
N TYR A 121 -10.74 -17.33 4.75
CA TYR A 121 -11.73 -18.13 3.99
C TYR A 121 -11.21 -19.55 3.71
N GLY A 122 -11.28 -20.01 2.45
CA GLY A 122 -10.79 -21.33 2.01
C GLY A 122 -9.30 -21.41 1.66
N MET A 123 -8.51 -20.35 1.94
CA MET A 123 -7.09 -20.35 1.61
C MET A 123 -6.25 -21.19 2.59
N PRO A 124 -5.08 -21.71 2.16
CA PRO A 124 -4.11 -22.38 3.02
C PRO A 124 -3.68 -21.51 4.20
N ALA A 125 -3.24 -22.13 5.30
CA ALA A 125 -2.72 -21.41 6.46
C ALA A 125 -1.41 -20.66 6.17
N THR A 126 -0.66 -21.07 5.16
CA THR A 126 0.56 -20.41 4.66
C THR A 126 0.30 -19.19 3.78
N SER A 127 -0.99 -18.81 3.58
CA SER A 127 -1.33 -17.64 2.79
C SER A 127 -0.99 -16.35 3.52
N TYR A 128 -0.73 -15.30 2.75
CA TYR A 128 -0.46 -13.95 3.22
C TYR A 128 -1.54 -13.45 4.17
N LYS A 129 -1.13 -12.89 5.30
CA LYS A 129 -2.00 -12.26 6.29
C LYS A 129 -1.79 -10.76 6.37
N TYR A 130 -0.56 -10.31 6.55
CA TYR A 130 -0.20 -8.90 6.55
C TYR A 130 1.28 -8.69 6.26
N ALA A 131 1.64 -7.52 5.79
CA ALA A 131 3.01 -7.07 5.73
C ALA A 131 3.17 -5.66 6.30
N GLN A 132 4.39 -5.39 6.72
CA GLN A 132 4.85 -4.11 7.24
C GLN A 132 6.08 -3.69 6.46
N TYR A 133 6.18 -2.39 6.22
CA TYR A 133 7.31 -1.80 5.53
C TYR A 133 7.68 -0.50 6.22
N ALA A 134 8.95 -0.32 6.51
CA ALA A 134 9.49 0.92 7.03
C ALA A 134 10.69 1.35 6.18
N ALA A 135 10.78 2.63 5.89
CA ALA A 135 11.91 3.21 5.19
C ALA A 135 12.32 4.53 5.83
N ALA A 136 13.62 4.80 5.83
CA ALA A 136 14.19 6.08 6.19
C ALA A 136 15.27 6.45 5.19
N ASN A 137 15.23 7.68 4.68
CA ASN A 137 16.21 8.14 3.71
C ASN A 137 16.70 9.55 4.00
N LEU A 138 17.86 9.86 3.43
CA LEU A 138 18.48 11.17 3.46
C LEU A 138 18.92 11.52 2.05
N PHE A 139 18.48 12.66 1.57
CA PHE A 139 18.86 13.27 0.30
C PHE A 139 19.78 14.45 0.53
N TRP A 140 20.85 14.55 -0.25
CA TRP A 140 21.78 15.66 -0.24
C TRP A 140 22.02 16.16 -1.66
N ASP A 141 21.60 17.41 -1.92
CA ASP A 141 21.90 18.14 -3.14
C ASP A 141 23.26 18.83 -2.97
N PHE A 142 24.33 18.16 -3.40
CA PHE A 142 25.71 18.66 -3.24
C PHE A 142 26.08 19.75 -4.26
N SER A 143 25.27 19.89 -5.31
CA SER A 143 25.39 20.98 -6.29
C SER A 143 24.03 21.25 -6.95
N GLU A 144 23.94 22.31 -7.75
CA GLU A 144 22.76 22.64 -8.56
C GLU A 144 22.35 21.53 -9.53
N TYR A 145 23.33 20.72 -9.96
CA TYR A 145 23.15 19.62 -10.94
C TYR A 145 23.29 18.23 -10.33
N GLY A 146 23.75 18.12 -9.10
CA GLY A 146 24.09 16.86 -8.49
C GLY A 146 23.41 16.59 -7.16
N SER A 147 22.83 15.41 -7.01
CA SER A 147 22.26 14.93 -5.76
C SER A 147 22.68 13.50 -5.47
N CYS A 148 22.75 13.15 -4.19
CA CYS A 148 22.90 11.76 -3.75
C CYS A 148 21.89 11.46 -2.64
N ALA A 149 21.59 10.19 -2.47
CA ALA A 149 20.74 9.72 -1.39
C ALA A 149 21.17 8.37 -0.86
N ILE A 150 20.86 8.12 0.39
CA ILE A 150 20.93 6.82 1.04
C ILE A 150 19.58 6.50 1.67
N GLU A 151 19.14 5.28 1.55
CA GLU A 151 17.88 4.79 2.11
C GLU A 151 18.10 3.44 2.79
N TYR A 152 17.58 3.29 3.99
CA TYR A 152 17.41 2.00 4.65
C TYR A 152 15.95 1.60 4.58
N VAL A 153 15.72 0.35 4.21
CA VAL A 153 14.40 -0.26 4.07
C VAL A 153 14.34 -1.53 4.89
N PHE A 154 13.26 -1.67 5.64
CA PHE A 154 12.90 -2.90 6.35
C PHE A 154 11.51 -3.36 5.92
N GLY A 155 11.36 -4.64 5.62
CA GLY A 155 10.09 -5.28 5.32
C GLY A 155 9.87 -6.53 6.15
N ARG A 156 8.62 -6.77 6.54
CA ARG A 156 8.18 -7.98 7.21
C ARG A 156 6.87 -8.46 6.65
N ARG A 157 6.80 -9.72 6.23
CA ARG A 157 5.58 -10.43 5.87
C ARG A 157 5.23 -11.45 6.94
N ASN A 158 3.94 -11.59 7.25
CA ASN A 158 3.39 -12.61 8.14
C ASN A 158 2.26 -13.36 7.43
N ASP A 159 2.23 -14.66 7.62
CA ASP A 159 1.19 -15.56 7.09
C ASP A 159 0.18 -15.92 8.19
N PHE A 160 -0.94 -16.58 7.83
CA PHE A 160 -1.99 -16.94 8.79
C PHE A 160 -1.56 -18.00 9.80
N ASN A 161 -0.61 -18.89 9.45
CA ASN A 161 0.00 -19.87 10.34
C ASN A 161 1.01 -19.29 11.33
N LYS A 162 1.19 -17.95 11.33
CA LYS A 162 2.15 -17.17 12.13
C LYS A 162 3.61 -17.24 11.66
N ASP A 163 3.88 -17.95 10.57
CA ASP A 163 5.19 -17.87 9.93
C ASP A 163 5.44 -16.43 9.46
N TYR A 164 6.71 -16.03 9.47
CA TYR A 164 7.10 -14.69 9.01
C TYR A 164 8.45 -14.69 8.31
N GLY A 165 8.62 -13.73 7.43
CA GLY A 165 9.89 -13.41 6.80
C GLY A 165 10.21 -11.94 6.97
N ASN A 166 11.49 -11.61 7.17
CA ASN A 166 12.00 -10.24 7.22
C ASN A 166 12.99 -10.03 6.07
N ALA A 167 13.05 -8.81 5.57
CA ALA A 167 14.05 -8.37 4.61
C ALA A 167 14.54 -6.97 4.97
N SER A 168 15.82 -6.72 4.76
CA SER A 168 16.43 -5.39 4.92
C SER A 168 17.24 -5.08 3.67
N ARG A 169 17.25 -3.80 3.29
CA ARG A 169 18.00 -3.33 2.14
C ARG A 169 18.51 -1.92 2.36
N ILE A 170 19.72 -1.66 1.88
CA ILE A 170 20.27 -0.31 1.74
C ILE A 170 20.28 0.02 0.25
N ASN A 171 19.68 1.15 -0.10
CA ASN A 171 19.72 1.71 -1.44
C ASN A 171 20.59 2.97 -1.42
N THR A 172 21.32 3.20 -2.50
CA THR A 172 22.06 4.45 -2.74
C THR A 172 21.69 5.00 -4.11
N MET A 173 21.65 6.29 -4.24
CA MET A 173 21.38 7.00 -5.48
C MET A 173 22.42 8.09 -5.68
N ILE A 174 22.87 8.25 -6.91
CA ILE A 174 23.56 9.43 -7.40
C ILE A 174 22.82 9.89 -8.65
N GLN A 175 22.45 11.15 -8.70
CA GLN A 175 21.73 11.74 -9.81
C GLN A 175 22.47 12.99 -10.31
N TYR A 176 22.58 13.12 -11.61
CA TYR A 176 23.05 14.33 -12.28
C TYR A 176 21.98 14.84 -13.23
N ARG A 177 21.75 16.15 -13.22
CA ARG A 177 20.80 16.85 -14.11
C ARG A 177 21.59 17.72 -15.09
N PHE A 178 21.34 17.60 -16.35
CA PHE A 178 21.99 18.38 -17.44
C PHE A 178 20.94 19.06 -18.30
#